data_197c29c180fa30cf33c900145ed2088d
#
_entry.id   197c29c180fa30cf33c900145ed2088d
#
_cell.length_a   1.000
_cell.length_b   1.000
_cell.length_c   1.000
_cell.angle_alpha   90.00
_cell.angle_beta   90.00
_cell.angle_gamma   90.00
#
_symmetry.space_group_name_H-M   'P 1'
#
loop_
_entity.id
_entity.type
_entity.pdbx_description
1 polymer ?
#
loop_
_entity_poly.entity_id
_entity_poly.type
_entity_poly.pdbx_seq_one_letter_code
_entity_poly.pdbx_strand_id
1 'polypeptide(L)'
;NVKKINTYISKKVAEKLQSLFNTDRPSYEDKWKEISTFVKYGMISYEKFNEKAMSFALLRNLDNAHFTLDEYKEKVKATQTDKHNKLIYIYANDIKAQHSYIKAAKDYGYDVLEMDTIIDNHFMQHIEYKGNEVTFVRVDSETPDNLVQKEETKESVLSQADQDKVKDIFTKSVKNLGTGHIEMKALSPTDHPVMITKPEFMRRMKEMQAMQGMDMSMFPDSHNVVINTNHPLIADKLIKMKSEDKKADFAGYLHDLALLNQNMLKGEELSAFISRSLEFVK
;
A
#
# COMPACT_ATOMS: atom_id res chain seq x y z
N ASN A 1 33.49 -12.83 -25.04
CA ASN A 1 34.28 -11.77 -24.41
C ASN A 1 33.41 -10.75 -23.66
N VAL A 2 32.30 -10.27 -24.23
CA VAL A 2 31.39 -9.29 -23.59
C VAL A 2 30.91 -9.75 -22.21
N LYS A 3 30.48 -11.01 -22.07
CA LYS A 3 30.00 -11.57 -20.80
C LYS A 3 31.09 -11.56 -19.72
N LYS A 4 32.35 -11.85 -20.09
CA LYS A 4 33.48 -11.79 -19.15
C LYS A 4 33.77 -10.36 -18.70
N ILE A 5 33.69 -9.39 -19.62
CA ILE A 5 33.89 -7.97 -19.35
C ILE A 5 32.79 -7.48 -18.40
N ASN A 6 31.54 -7.77 -18.68
CA ASN A 6 30.43 -7.39 -17.82
C ASN A 6 30.56 -7.97 -16.42
N THR A 7 30.94 -9.24 -16.29
CA THR A 7 31.16 -9.88 -14.99
C THR A 7 32.30 -9.19 -14.22
N TYR A 8 33.39 -8.84 -14.90
CA TYR A 8 34.53 -8.13 -14.29
C TYR A 8 34.15 -6.73 -13.81
N ILE A 9 33.45 -5.95 -14.65
CA ILE A 9 32.99 -4.60 -14.34
C ILE A 9 32.04 -4.64 -13.15
N SER A 10 31.02 -5.52 -13.18
CA SER A 10 30.03 -5.67 -12.10
C SER A 10 30.70 -6.02 -10.77
N LYS A 11 31.72 -6.88 -10.79
CA LYS A 11 32.53 -7.21 -9.61
C LYS A 11 33.24 -5.99 -9.07
N LYS A 12 33.90 -5.21 -9.93
CA LYS A 12 34.66 -4.01 -9.52
C LYS A 12 33.74 -2.92 -8.98
N VAL A 13 32.59 -2.71 -9.60
CA VAL A 13 31.57 -1.77 -9.10
C VAL A 13 31.08 -2.20 -7.72
N ALA A 14 30.74 -3.48 -7.51
CA ALA A 14 30.31 -3.98 -6.22
C ALA A 14 31.39 -3.81 -5.14
N GLU A 15 32.66 -4.11 -5.46
CA GLU A 15 33.78 -3.91 -4.54
C GLU A 15 33.94 -2.43 -4.15
N LYS A 16 33.79 -1.50 -5.09
CA LYS A 16 33.88 -0.06 -4.83
C LYS A 16 32.73 0.45 -3.97
N LEU A 17 31.51 0.02 -4.26
CA LEU A 17 30.33 0.37 -3.46
C LEU A 17 30.43 -0.18 -2.04
N GLN A 18 30.85 -1.44 -1.88
CA GLN A 18 31.09 -2.04 -0.57
C GLN A 18 32.15 -1.27 0.22
N SER A 19 33.25 -0.86 -0.42
CA SER A 19 34.29 -0.07 0.21
C SER A 19 33.77 1.28 0.69
N LEU A 20 33.00 2.00 -0.14
CA LEU A 20 32.41 3.28 0.24
C LEU A 20 31.41 3.12 1.40
N PHE A 21 30.56 2.11 1.34
CA PHE A 21 29.64 1.78 2.44
C PHE A 21 30.38 1.52 3.76
N ASN A 22 31.48 0.77 3.72
CA ASN A 22 32.25 0.40 4.92
C ASN A 22 33.07 1.56 5.48
N THR A 23 33.59 2.46 4.63
CA THR A 23 34.51 3.52 5.05
C THR A 23 33.83 4.85 5.32
N ASP A 24 32.73 5.16 4.64
CA ASP A 24 31.98 6.42 4.77
C ASP A 24 30.50 6.19 4.48
N ARG A 25 29.82 5.54 5.41
CA ARG A 25 28.39 5.25 5.29
C ARG A 25 27.53 6.49 5.12
N PRO A 26 27.72 7.61 5.84
CA PRO A 26 26.94 8.82 5.62
C PRO A 26 27.01 9.33 4.19
N SER A 27 28.20 9.39 3.60
CA SER A 27 28.37 9.78 2.19
C SER A 27 27.73 8.78 1.22
N TYR A 28 27.73 7.49 1.55
CA TYR A 28 27.07 6.46 0.77
C TYR A 28 25.54 6.62 0.82
N GLU A 29 24.97 6.87 1.99
CA GLU A 29 23.53 7.12 2.17
C GLU A 29 23.07 8.38 1.43
N ASP A 30 23.84 9.46 1.46
CA ASP A 30 23.56 10.69 0.72
C ASP A 30 23.47 10.46 -0.79
N LYS A 31 24.30 9.56 -1.32
CA LYS A 31 24.32 9.19 -2.73
C LYS A 31 23.29 8.11 -3.11
N TRP A 32 22.66 7.48 -2.12
CA TRP A 32 21.82 6.33 -2.36
C TRP A 32 20.67 6.61 -3.35
N LYS A 33 20.05 7.76 -3.25
CA LYS A 33 18.97 8.15 -4.16
C LYS A 33 19.41 8.14 -5.63
N GLU A 34 20.63 8.54 -5.90
CA GLU A 34 21.19 8.61 -7.27
C GLU A 34 21.63 7.25 -7.81
N ILE A 35 22.15 6.38 -6.94
CA ILE A 35 22.72 5.09 -7.33
C ILE A 35 21.77 3.91 -7.16
N SER A 36 20.69 4.07 -6.39
CA SER A 36 19.80 2.98 -5.99
C SER A 36 19.22 2.20 -7.17
N THR A 37 18.80 2.87 -8.23
CA THR A 37 18.24 2.23 -9.43
C THR A 37 19.26 1.31 -10.08
N PHE A 38 20.52 1.72 -10.18
CA PHE A 38 21.60 0.91 -10.76
C PHE A 38 21.95 -0.28 -9.87
N VAL A 39 22.01 -0.08 -8.55
CA VAL A 39 22.28 -1.17 -7.60
C VAL A 39 21.14 -2.20 -7.65
N LYS A 40 19.89 -1.77 -7.59
CA LYS A 40 18.72 -2.65 -7.70
C LYS A 40 18.69 -3.43 -9.01
N TYR A 41 18.98 -2.74 -10.14
CA TYR A 41 19.07 -3.40 -11.43
C TYR A 41 20.21 -4.45 -11.45
N GLY A 42 21.36 -4.12 -10.89
CA GLY A 42 22.49 -5.05 -10.78
C GLY A 42 22.14 -6.29 -9.96
N MET A 43 21.42 -6.11 -8.85
CA MET A 43 20.96 -7.22 -8.02
C MET A 43 19.98 -8.15 -8.74
N ILE A 44 19.07 -7.60 -9.53
CA ILE A 44 18.10 -8.37 -10.30
C ILE A 44 18.78 -9.13 -11.46
N SER A 45 19.76 -8.49 -12.12
CA SER A 45 20.32 -8.98 -13.39
C SER A 45 21.52 -9.90 -13.22
N TYR A 46 22.28 -9.78 -12.13
CA TYR A 46 23.57 -10.46 -11.94
C TYR A 46 23.68 -11.09 -10.55
N GLU A 47 23.61 -12.42 -10.49
CA GLU A 47 23.65 -13.17 -9.22
C GLU A 47 24.87 -12.83 -8.35
N LYS A 48 26.07 -12.80 -8.94
CA LYS A 48 27.30 -12.47 -8.21
C LYS A 48 27.34 -11.03 -7.69
N PHE A 49 26.67 -10.11 -8.37
CA PHE A 49 26.47 -8.75 -7.87
C PHE A 49 25.48 -8.75 -6.71
N ASN A 50 24.37 -9.46 -6.86
CA ASN A 50 23.36 -9.59 -5.80
C ASN A 50 23.97 -10.14 -4.50
N GLU A 51 24.73 -11.22 -4.56
CA GLU A 51 25.40 -11.81 -3.39
C GLU A 51 26.21 -10.78 -2.58
N LYS A 52 26.92 -9.89 -3.27
CA LYS A 52 27.69 -8.81 -2.64
C LYS A 52 26.80 -7.65 -2.18
N ALA A 53 25.86 -7.24 -3.01
CA ALA A 53 25.03 -6.08 -2.78
C ALA A 53 24.03 -6.28 -1.62
N MET A 54 23.71 -7.50 -1.26
CA MET A 54 22.89 -7.81 -0.08
C MET A 54 23.44 -7.17 1.21
N SER A 55 24.75 -6.93 1.31
CA SER A 55 25.40 -6.31 2.47
C SER A 55 25.41 -4.78 2.43
N PHE A 56 25.24 -4.13 1.29
CA PHE A 56 25.29 -2.67 1.16
C PHE A 56 24.09 -2.04 0.45
N ALA A 57 23.20 -2.82 -0.14
CA ALA A 57 21.94 -2.28 -0.66
C ALA A 57 21.08 -1.72 0.49
N LEU A 58 20.50 -0.55 0.27
CA LEU A 58 19.74 0.14 1.30
C LEU A 58 18.25 0.15 0.99
N LEU A 59 17.46 0.12 2.05
CA LEU A 59 16.07 0.51 2.08
C LEU A 59 15.97 1.87 2.76
N ARG A 60 15.15 2.76 2.22
CA ARG A 60 14.89 4.08 2.79
C ARG A 60 13.44 4.14 3.25
N ASN A 61 13.22 4.60 4.47
CA ASN A 61 11.87 4.82 4.98
C ASN A 61 11.42 6.28 4.78
N LEU A 62 10.16 6.54 5.08
CA LEU A 62 9.58 7.88 4.94
C LEU A 62 10.07 8.91 5.97
N ASP A 63 10.84 8.48 6.96
CA ASP A 63 11.54 9.35 7.90
C ASP A 63 12.97 9.68 7.41
N ASN A 64 13.29 9.36 6.16
CA ASN A 64 14.58 9.54 5.50
C ASN A 64 15.73 8.75 6.13
N ALA A 65 15.45 7.74 6.94
CA ALA A 65 16.46 6.84 7.47
C ALA A 65 16.78 5.71 6.48
N HIS A 66 18.05 5.32 6.44
CA HIS A 66 18.55 4.27 5.56
C HIS A 66 18.96 3.04 6.36
N PHE A 67 18.62 1.88 5.83
CA PHE A 67 18.87 0.59 6.48
C PHE A 67 19.39 -0.40 5.46
N THR A 68 20.34 -1.25 5.84
CA THR A 68 20.58 -2.48 5.08
C THR A 68 19.35 -3.40 5.18
N LEU A 69 19.30 -4.42 4.35
CA LEU A 69 18.18 -5.39 4.40
C LEU A 69 18.09 -6.06 5.78
N ASP A 70 19.23 -6.42 6.37
CA ASP A 70 19.28 -7.03 7.71
C ASP A 70 18.89 -6.05 8.82
N GLU A 71 19.36 -4.81 8.74
CA GLU A 71 18.99 -3.77 9.71
C GLU A 71 17.49 -3.46 9.70
N TYR A 72 16.90 -3.41 8.51
CA TYR A 72 15.46 -3.15 8.38
C TYR A 72 14.63 -4.34 8.89
N LYS A 73 15.08 -5.56 8.62
CA LYS A 73 14.49 -6.78 9.18
C LYS A 73 14.40 -6.70 10.70
N GLU A 74 15.51 -6.41 11.36
CA GLU A 74 15.54 -6.30 12.82
C GLU A 74 14.68 -5.13 13.34
N LYS A 75 14.67 -4.00 12.63
CA LYS A 75 13.85 -2.83 13.01
C LYS A 75 12.37 -3.15 13.08
N VAL A 76 11.82 -3.86 12.10
CA VAL A 76 10.37 -4.06 11.98
C VAL A 76 9.86 -5.40 12.51
N LYS A 77 10.76 -6.31 12.88
CA LYS A 77 10.43 -7.67 13.29
C LYS A 77 9.39 -7.75 14.42
N ALA A 78 9.50 -6.88 15.42
CA ALA A 78 8.59 -6.89 16.56
C ALA A 78 7.18 -6.42 16.22
N THR A 79 7.04 -5.48 15.29
CA THR A 79 5.76 -4.82 14.97
C THR A 79 5.10 -5.34 13.69
N GLN A 80 5.92 -5.78 12.72
CA GLN A 80 5.47 -6.11 11.36
C GLN A 80 5.68 -7.59 11.00
N THR A 81 5.71 -8.50 11.98
CA THR A 81 5.58 -9.93 11.75
C THR A 81 4.11 -10.32 11.83
N ASP A 82 3.60 -10.99 10.80
CA ASP A 82 2.22 -11.43 10.75
C ASP A 82 1.98 -12.75 11.52
N LYS A 83 0.72 -13.19 11.61
CA LYS A 83 0.33 -14.44 12.26
C LYS A 83 0.90 -15.72 11.61
N HIS A 84 1.46 -15.60 10.42
CA HIS A 84 2.12 -16.69 9.69
C HIS A 84 3.66 -16.63 9.79
N ASN A 85 4.20 -15.79 10.68
CA ASN A 85 5.62 -15.53 10.86
C ASN A 85 6.32 -14.91 9.63
N LYS A 86 5.57 -14.23 8.75
CA LYS A 86 6.15 -13.45 7.67
C LYS A 86 6.38 -12.02 8.10
N LEU A 87 7.52 -11.46 7.68
CA LEU A 87 7.81 -10.04 7.81
C LEU A 87 7.09 -9.27 6.73
N ILE A 88 6.32 -8.27 7.14
CA ILE A 88 5.59 -7.41 6.23
C ILE A 88 6.33 -6.08 6.11
N TYR A 89 6.85 -5.80 4.92
CA TYR A 89 7.46 -4.52 4.58
C TYR A 89 6.40 -3.64 3.92
N ILE A 90 5.88 -2.69 4.70
CA ILE A 90 4.88 -1.73 4.22
C ILE A 90 5.61 -0.65 3.44
N TYR A 91 5.08 -0.28 2.27
CA TYR A 91 5.69 0.75 1.44
C TYR A 91 4.67 1.71 0.82
N ALA A 92 5.17 2.88 0.43
CA ALA A 92 4.47 3.86 -0.37
C ALA A 92 5.26 4.15 -1.65
N ASN A 93 4.56 4.37 -2.74
CA ASN A 93 5.15 4.79 -4.03
C ASN A 93 4.70 6.18 -4.48
N ASP A 94 3.67 6.74 -3.85
CA ASP A 94 3.22 8.12 -4.01
C ASP A 94 2.82 8.69 -2.63
N ILE A 95 3.77 9.37 -1.99
CA ILE A 95 3.61 9.88 -0.63
C ILE A 95 2.43 10.87 -0.53
N LYS A 96 2.20 11.67 -1.57
CA LYS A 96 1.12 12.68 -1.56
C LYS A 96 -0.24 12.02 -1.71
N ALA A 97 -0.38 11.15 -2.70
CA ALA A 97 -1.63 10.44 -2.96
C ALA A 97 -2.01 9.47 -1.83
N GLN A 98 -1.01 8.89 -1.15
CA GLN A 98 -1.20 7.89 -0.10
C GLN A 98 -1.11 8.45 1.33
N HIS A 99 -1.09 9.78 1.49
CA HIS A 99 -0.82 10.44 2.77
C HIS A 99 -1.70 9.94 3.92
N SER A 100 -3.01 9.79 3.73
CA SER A 100 -3.94 9.34 4.78
C SER A 100 -3.66 7.90 5.23
N TYR A 101 -3.29 7.02 4.29
CA TYR A 101 -2.93 5.63 4.58
C TYR A 101 -1.57 5.52 5.27
N ILE A 102 -0.61 6.35 4.86
CA ILE A 102 0.70 6.46 5.52
C ILE A 102 0.52 6.91 6.97
N LYS A 103 -0.31 7.95 7.19
CA LYS A 103 -0.61 8.43 8.53
C LYS A 103 -1.24 7.32 9.38
N ALA A 104 -2.27 6.66 8.86
CA ALA A 104 -2.94 5.58 9.57
C ALA A 104 -1.99 4.42 9.90
N ALA A 105 -1.12 4.01 8.96
CA ALA A 105 -0.12 2.97 9.21
C ALA A 105 0.87 3.39 10.31
N LYS A 106 1.33 4.63 10.30
CA LYS A 106 2.21 5.17 11.37
C LYS A 106 1.51 5.25 12.73
N ASP A 107 0.22 5.62 12.76
CA ASP A 107 -0.58 5.63 14.00
C ASP A 107 -0.74 4.22 14.60
N TYR A 108 -0.66 3.16 13.78
CA TYR A 108 -0.56 1.75 14.20
C TYR A 108 0.86 1.34 14.63
N GLY A 109 1.83 2.24 14.56
CA GLY A 109 3.23 1.97 14.94
C GLY A 109 4.04 1.27 13.85
N TYR A 110 3.57 1.26 12.61
CA TYR A 110 4.28 0.67 11.49
C TYR A 110 5.28 1.64 10.87
N ASP A 111 6.41 1.09 10.41
CA ASP A 111 7.37 1.79 9.57
C ASP A 111 7.00 1.63 8.10
N VAL A 112 7.19 2.66 7.29
CA VAL A 112 6.80 2.68 5.88
C VAL A 112 8.01 3.01 5.02
N LEU A 113 8.31 2.14 4.06
CA LEU A 113 9.38 2.33 3.07
C LEU A 113 8.93 3.22 1.91
N GLU A 114 9.87 3.92 1.31
CA GLU A 114 9.70 4.63 0.04
C GLU A 114 10.13 3.74 -1.12
N MET A 115 9.20 3.42 -2.03
CA MET A 115 9.43 2.61 -3.23
C MET A 115 8.82 3.33 -4.44
N ASP A 116 9.46 4.43 -4.86
CA ASP A 116 8.92 5.38 -5.83
C ASP A 116 9.55 5.30 -7.23
N THR A 117 10.44 4.32 -7.46
CA THR A 117 11.10 4.13 -8.73
C THR A 117 10.51 2.99 -9.56
N ILE A 118 10.65 3.08 -10.89
CA ILE A 118 10.11 2.06 -11.82
C ILE A 118 10.67 0.66 -11.52
N ILE A 119 11.93 0.56 -11.08
CA ILE A 119 12.58 -0.72 -10.79
C ILE A 119 12.07 -1.38 -9.51
N ASP A 120 11.40 -0.64 -8.63
CA ASP A 120 11.08 -1.13 -7.29
C ASP A 120 10.13 -2.33 -7.28
N ASN A 121 9.19 -2.41 -8.21
CA ASN A 121 8.33 -3.59 -8.31
C ASN A 121 9.14 -4.87 -8.58
N HIS A 122 10.11 -4.81 -9.49
CA HIS A 122 10.99 -5.95 -9.78
C HIS A 122 11.95 -6.23 -8.63
N PHE A 123 12.45 -5.18 -7.98
CA PHE A 123 13.33 -5.32 -6.82
C PHE A 123 12.61 -5.96 -5.64
N MET A 124 11.40 -5.54 -5.31
CA MET A 124 10.57 -6.14 -4.26
C MET A 124 10.31 -7.62 -4.54
N GLN A 125 9.92 -7.97 -5.76
CA GLN A 125 9.75 -9.37 -6.16
C GLN A 125 11.04 -10.20 -6.03
N HIS A 126 12.17 -9.61 -6.41
CA HIS A 126 13.47 -10.26 -6.28
C HIS A 126 13.80 -10.58 -4.81
N ILE A 127 13.58 -9.63 -3.89
CA ILE A 127 13.79 -9.83 -2.45
C ILE A 127 12.83 -10.88 -1.89
N GLU A 128 11.54 -10.82 -2.25
CA GLU A 128 10.53 -11.79 -1.81
C GLU A 128 10.87 -13.21 -2.27
N TYR A 129 11.32 -13.36 -3.51
CA TYR A 129 11.69 -14.66 -4.07
C TYR A 129 12.94 -15.26 -3.39
N LYS A 130 13.96 -14.45 -3.15
CA LYS A 130 15.24 -14.90 -2.56
C LYS A 130 15.12 -15.26 -1.08
N GLY A 131 14.34 -14.48 -0.31
CA GLY A 131 14.25 -14.64 1.15
C GLY A 131 13.09 -15.50 1.63
N ASN A 132 12.00 -15.55 0.90
CA ASN A 132 10.71 -16.19 1.24
C ASN A 132 10.16 -15.87 2.66
N GLU A 133 10.83 -14.95 3.39
CA GLU A 133 10.46 -14.52 4.74
C GLU A 133 9.77 -13.15 4.76
N VAL A 134 9.89 -12.41 3.67
CA VAL A 134 9.44 -11.02 3.54
C VAL A 134 8.34 -10.94 2.48
N THR A 135 7.34 -10.12 2.76
CA THR A 135 6.30 -9.72 1.79
C THR A 135 6.18 -8.21 1.79
N PHE A 136 6.25 -7.59 0.63
CA PHE A 136 6.00 -6.16 0.48
C PHE A 136 4.51 -5.90 0.26
N VAL A 137 3.96 -4.96 1.03
CA VAL A 137 2.55 -4.59 1.00
C VAL A 137 2.43 -3.08 0.86
N ARG A 138 1.77 -2.60 -0.18
CA ARG A 138 1.57 -1.16 -0.32
C ARG A 138 0.57 -0.66 0.71
N VAL A 139 0.84 0.52 1.25
CA VAL A 139 0.12 1.09 2.39
C VAL A 139 -1.40 1.25 2.19
N ASP A 140 -1.87 1.31 0.93
CA ASP A 140 -3.28 1.41 0.56
C ASP A 140 -3.88 0.10 -0.01
N SER A 141 -3.14 -1.00 0.08
CA SER A 141 -3.62 -2.30 -0.42
C SER A 141 -4.61 -2.97 0.52
N GLU A 142 -4.56 -2.63 1.79
CA GLU A 142 -5.40 -3.15 2.86
C GLU A 142 -5.77 -2.06 3.86
N THR A 143 -6.67 -2.36 4.77
CA THR A 143 -6.95 -1.51 5.92
C THR A 143 -5.77 -1.51 6.89
N PRO A 144 -5.52 -0.43 7.65
CA PRO A 144 -4.33 -0.31 8.50
C PRO A 144 -4.13 -1.47 9.48
N ASP A 145 -5.22 -1.98 10.08
CA ASP A 145 -5.20 -3.12 10.98
C ASP A 145 -4.88 -4.46 10.29
N ASN A 146 -5.10 -4.54 8.98
CA ASN A 146 -4.88 -5.76 8.17
C ASN A 146 -3.63 -5.71 7.31
N LEU A 147 -2.89 -4.59 7.28
CA LEU A 147 -1.58 -4.50 6.62
C LEU A 147 -0.61 -5.55 7.16
N VAL A 148 -0.65 -5.76 8.48
CA VAL A 148 0.05 -6.85 9.17
C VAL A 148 -1.01 -7.69 9.87
N GLN A 149 -1.34 -8.84 9.31
CA GLN A 149 -2.38 -9.70 9.87
C GLN A 149 -1.94 -10.27 11.22
N LYS A 150 -2.61 -9.84 12.29
CA LYS A 150 -2.45 -10.35 13.65
C LYS A 150 -3.55 -11.37 13.97
N GLU A 151 -3.36 -12.14 15.04
CA GLU A 151 -4.39 -13.08 15.52
C GLU A 151 -5.60 -12.35 16.15
N GLU A 152 -5.36 -11.19 16.73
CA GLU A 152 -6.39 -10.37 17.35
C GLU A 152 -7.31 -9.76 16.29
N THR A 153 -8.58 -10.06 16.38
CA THR A 153 -9.65 -9.44 15.57
C THR A 153 -10.54 -8.59 16.48
N LYS A 154 -10.86 -7.38 16.02
CA LYS A 154 -11.85 -6.54 16.71
C LYS A 154 -13.25 -7.09 16.46
N GLU A 155 -14.08 -7.04 17.49
CA GLU A 155 -15.49 -7.40 17.36
C GLU A 155 -16.30 -6.22 16.80
N SER A 156 -17.28 -6.55 15.97
CA SER A 156 -18.23 -5.57 15.45
C SER A 156 -19.29 -5.23 16.51
N VAL A 157 -19.58 -3.95 16.67
CA VAL A 157 -20.72 -3.49 17.49
C VAL A 157 -22.07 -3.74 16.82
N LEU A 158 -22.07 -4.03 15.51
CA LEU A 158 -23.29 -4.39 14.77
C LEU A 158 -23.52 -5.89 14.79
N SER A 159 -24.78 -6.30 14.97
CA SER A 159 -25.21 -7.68 14.75
C SER A 159 -24.97 -8.10 13.29
N GLN A 160 -24.86 -9.40 13.01
CA GLN A 160 -24.73 -9.88 11.64
C GLN A 160 -25.89 -9.39 10.76
N ALA A 161 -27.12 -9.41 11.26
CA ALA A 161 -28.28 -8.93 10.53
C ALA A 161 -28.19 -7.43 10.17
N ASP A 162 -27.62 -6.61 11.05
CA ASP A 162 -27.42 -5.19 10.77
C ASP A 162 -26.24 -4.95 9.82
N GLN A 163 -25.17 -5.75 9.91
CA GLN A 163 -24.09 -5.73 8.92
C GLN A 163 -24.61 -6.07 7.51
N ASP A 164 -25.47 -7.07 7.39
CA ASP A 164 -26.08 -7.47 6.11
C ASP A 164 -26.95 -6.35 5.53
N LYS A 165 -27.73 -5.65 6.38
CA LYS A 165 -28.51 -4.46 5.95
C LYS A 165 -27.60 -3.33 5.46
N VAL A 166 -26.54 -3.02 6.19
CA VAL A 166 -25.57 -1.99 5.79
C VAL A 166 -24.90 -2.36 4.47
N LYS A 167 -24.48 -3.61 4.31
CA LYS A 167 -23.89 -4.12 3.08
C LYS A 167 -24.85 -3.97 1.89
N ASP A 168 -26.14 -4.27 2.09
CA ASP A 168 -27.17 -4.14 1.06
C ASP A 168 -27.37 -2.68 0.62
N ILE A 169 -27.38 -1.73 1.58
CA ILE A 169 -27.45 -0.30 1.30
C ILE A 169 -26.26 0.14 0.43
N PHE A 170 -25.04 -0.22 0.80
CA PHE A 170 -23.85 0.14 0.02
C PHE A 170 -23.83 -0.55 -1.34
N THR A 171 -24.25 -1.81 -1.44
CA THR A 171 -24.34 -2.54 -2.72
C THR A 171 -25.26 -1.82 -3.71
N LYS A 172 -26.33 -1.22 -3.24
CA LYS A 172 -27.27 -0.44 -4.07
C LYS A 172 -26.75 0.95 -4.41
N SER A 173 -25.90 1.53 -3.56
CA SER A 173 -25.42 2.92 -3.67
C SER A 173 -24.09 3.06 -4.38
N VAL A 174 -23.24 2.04 -4.32
CA VAL A 174 -21.89 2.05 -4.89
C VAL A 174 -21.93 1.63 -6.36
N LYS A 175 -21.27 2.41 -7.21
CA LYS A 175 -21.12 2.13 -8.64
C LYS A 175 -19.65 1.89 -9.01
N ASN A 176 -19.42 1.20 -10.10
CA ASN A 176 -18.10 1.06 -10.72
C ASN A 176 -17.01 0.36 -9.86
N LEU A 177 -17.39 -0.69 -9.13
CA LEU A 177 -16.42 -1.49 -8.35
C LEU A 177 -15.43 -2.31 -9.23
N GLY A 178 -15.69 -2.46 -10.51
CA GLY A 178 -14.94 -3.38 -11.36
C GLY A 178 -15.11 -4.82 -10.87
N THR A 179 -13.98 -5.51 -10.62
CA THR A 179 -13.95 -6.85 -10.01
C THR A 179 -13.85 -6.81 -8.48
N GLY A 180 -13.90 -5.63 -7.89
CA GLY A 180 -13.85 -5.44 -6.43
C GLY A 180 -15.15 -5.82 -5.73
N HIS A 181 -15.12 -5.81 -4.43
CA HIS A 181 -16.25 -6.17 -3.59
C HIS A 181 -16.38 -5.25 -2.36
N ILE A 182 -17.52 -5.35 -1.69
CA ILE A 182 -17.80 -4.64 -0.46
C ILE A 182 -17.54 -5.56 0.72
N GLU A 183 -16.68 -5.11 1.62
CA GLU A 183 -16.31 -5.83 2.84
C GLU A 183 -16.82 -5.10 4.07
N MET A 184 -17.33 -5.86 5.04
CA MET A 184 -17.69 -5.36 6.37
C MET A 184 -16.54 -5.71 7.31
N LYS A 185 -15.92 -4.71 7.94
CA LYS A 185 -14.81 -4.91 8.90
C LYS A 185 -15.03 -4.13 10.19
N ALA A 186 -14.69 -4.76 11.31
CA ALA A 186 -14.67 -4.11 12.61
C ALA A 186 -13.32 -3.42 12.83
N LEU A 187 -13.21 -2.15 12.46
CA LEU A 187 -12.02 -1.33 12.62
C LEU A 187 -12.10 -0.47 13.90
N SER A 188 -11.11 0.38 14.14
CA SER A 188 -11.22 1.38 15.19
C SER A 188 -12.38 2.35 14.90
N PRO A 189 -13.15 2.76 15.90
CA PRO A 189 -14.17 3.81 15.73
C PRO A 189 -13.61 5.14 15.22
N THR A 190 -12.32 5.36 15.36
CA THR A 190 -11.59 6.56 14.89
C THR A 190 -11.03 6.43 13.48
N ASP A 191 -11.01 5.22 12.91
CA ASP A 191 -10.67 5.02 11.50
C ASP A 191 -11.82 5.52 10.61
N HIS A 192 -11.55 5.72 9.32
CA HIS A 192 -12.59 6.19 8.40
C HIS A 192 -13.81 5.27 8.35
N PRO A 193 -15.04 5.81 8.15
CA PRO A 193 -16.27 5.01 8.05
C PRO A 193 -16.29 4.11 6.82
N VAL A 194 -15.67 4.57 5.73
CA VAL A 194 -15.51 3.84 4.47
C VAL A 194 -14.09 4.04 3.98
N MET A 195 -13.46 2.97 3.55
CA MET A 195 -12.10 2.97 3.00
C MET A 195 -12.08 2.26 1.65
N ILE A 196 -11.23 2.72 0.77
CA ILE A 196 -10.93 2.05 -0.50
C ILE A 196 -9.60 1.32 -0.35
N THR A 197 -9.56 0.04 -0.69
CA THR A 197 -8.32 -0.74 -0.74
C THR A 197 -8.05 -1.26 -2.14
N LYS A 198 -6.78 -1.38 -2.49
CA LYS A 198 -6.31 -1.81 -3.82
C LYS A 198 -5.46 -3.07 -3.66
N PRO A 199 -6.04 -4.28 -3.82
CA PRO A 199 -5.33 -5.53 -3.58
C PRO A 199 -3.98 -5.60 -4.28
N GLU A 200 -2.94 -5.95 -3.52
CA GLU A 200 -1.53 -5.89 -3.94
C GLU A 200 -1.26 -6.68 -5.23
N PHE A 201 -1.74 -7.91 -5.29
CA PHE A 201 -1.49 -8.81 -6.42
C PHE A 201 -2.04 -8.25 -7.74
N MET A 202 -3.31 -7.85 -7.75
CA MET A 202 -3.97 -7.33 -8.97
C MET A 202 -3.31 -6.05 -9.46
N ARG A 203 -2.93 -5.18 -8.51
CA ARG A 203 -2.25 -3.93 -8.80
C ARG A 203 -0.87 -4.16 -9.42
N ARG A 204 -0.03 -5.01 -8.80
CA ARG A 204 1.31 -5.33 -9.32
C ARG A 204 1.24 -5.97 -10.70
N MET A 205 0.29 -6.87 -10.90
CA MET A 205 0.09 -7.50 -12.20
C MET A 205 -0.25 -6.46 -13.27
N LYS A 206 -1.16 -5.52 -12.97
CA LYS A 206 -1.54 -4.43 -13.88
C LYS A 206 -0.35 -3.53 -14.21
N GLU A 207 0.40 -3.11 -13.20
CA GLU A 207 1.59 -2.25 -13.37
C GLU A 207 2.67 -2.93 -14.22
N MET A 208 2.91 -4.22 -14.00
CA MET A 208 3.88 -4.99 -14.79
C MET A 208 3.45 -5.14 -16.26
N GLN A 209 2.18 -5.38 -16.52
CA GLN A 209 1.64 -5.47 -17.89
C GLN A 209 1.73 -4.11 -18.60
N ALA A 210 1.43 -3.02 -17.91
CA ALA A 210 1.59 -1.65 -18.45
C ALA A 210 3.06 -1.36 -18.83
N MET A 211 4.02 -1.81 -18.01
CA MET A 211 5.45 -1.67 -18.31
C MET A 211 5.88 -2.47 -19.56
N GLN A 212 5.19 -3.55 -19.89
CA GLN A 212 5.40 -4.33 -21.11
C GLN A 212 4.73 -3.72 -22.36
N GLY A 213 4.14 -2.53 -22.22
CA GLY A 213 3.48 -1.82 -23.30
C GLY A 213 2.07 -2.33 -23.64
N MET A 214 1.46 -3.11 -22.76
CA MET A 214 0.06 -3.53 -22.93
C MET A 214 -0.87 -2.38 -22.62
N ASP A 215 -1.90 -2.20 -23.46
CA ASP A 215 -2.95 -1.23 -23.21
C ASP A 215 -3.84 -1.71 -22.06
N MET A 216 -3.71 -1.04 -20.92
CA MET A 216 -4.45 -1.36 -19.69
C MET A 216 -5.81 -0.64 -19.60
N SER A 217 -6.16 0.18 -20.60
CA SER A 217 -7.43 0.93 -20.61
C SER A 217 -8.67 0.02 -20.63
N MET A 218 -8.52 -1.18 -21.15
CA MET A 218 -9.60 -2.20 -21.20
C MET A 218 -9.79 -2.95 -19.86
N PHE A 219 -8.87 -2.80 -18.92
CA PHE A 219 -8.98 -3.44 -17.59
C PHE A 219 -9.48 -2.41 -16.59
N PRO A 220 -10.70 -2.55 -16.06
CA PRO A 220 -11.24 -1.61 -15.10
C PRO A 220 -10.37 -1.58 -13.84
N ASP A 221 -10.26 -0.40 -13.24
CA ASP A 221 -9.62 -0.27 -11.93
C ASP A 221 -10.47 -1.02 -10.90
N SER A 222 -9.88 -2.08 -10.37
CA SER A 222 -10.51 -2.89 -9.33
C SER A 222 -10.08 -2.40 -7.96
N HIS A 223 -11.05 -2.16 -7.09
CA HIS A 223 -10.82 -1.76 -5.72
C HIS A 223 -11.91 -2.34 -4.83
N ASN A 224 -11.57 -2.58 -3.56
CA ASN A 224 -12.55 -2.99 -2.57
C ASN A 224 -13.05 -1.77 -1.79
N VAL A 225 -14.29 -1.82 -1.39
CA VAL A 225 -14.92 -0.85 -0.49
C VAL A 225 -15.07 -1.50 0.88
N VAL A 226 -14.31 -1.02 1.85
CA VAL A 226 -14.36 -1.53 3.23
C VAL A 226 -15.21 -0.61 4.08
N ILE A 227 -16.24 -1.17 4.70
CA ILE A 227 -17.15 -0.47 5.59
C ILE A 227 -16.75 -0.76 7.03
N ASN A 228 -16.44 0.28 7.80
CA ASN A 228 -16.10 0.16 9.21
C ASN A 228 -17.37 0.03 10.07
N THR A 229 -17.66 -1.18 10.53
CA THR A 229 -18.87 -1.50 11.31
C THR A 229 -18.88 -0.86 12.70
N ASN A 230 -17.73 -0.40 13.19
CA ASN A 230 -17.61 0.25 14.51
C ASN A 230 -17.60 1.78 14.43
N HIS A 231 -17.59 2.35 13.22
CA HIS A 231 -17.62 3.80 13.09
C HIS A 231 -19.03 4.38 13.42
N PRO A 232 -19.15 5.46 14.22
CA PRO A 232 -20.44 6.02 14.62
C PRO A 232 -21.37 6.41 13.46
N LEU A 233 -20.81 6.88 12.33
CA LEU A 233 -21.59 7.21 11.13
C LEU A 233 -22.26 5.97 10.51
N ILE A 234 -21.71 4.79 10.72
CA ILE A 234 -22.27 3.51 10.25
C ILE A 234 -23.15 2.90 11.34
N ALA A 235 -22.58 2.67 12.53
CA ALA A 235 -23.22 1.94 13.62
C ALA A 235 -24.40 2.69 14.27
N ASP A 236 -24.34 4.03 14.27
CA ASP A 236 -25.39 4.84 14.90
C ASP A 236 -26.21 5.62 13.89
N LYS A 237 -25.56 6.37 13.00
CA LYS A 237 -26.30 7.28 12.11
C LYS A 237 -26.99 6.54 10.96
N LEU A 238 -26.25 5.81 10.12
CA LEU A 238 -26.80 5.13 8.94
C LEU A 238 -27.87 4.11 9.33
N ILE A 239 -27.59 3.25 10.31
CA ILE A 239 -28.48 2.16 10.69
C ILE A 239 -29.81 2.68 11.27
N LYS A 240 -29.80 3.82 11.96
CA LYS A 240 -30.98 4.43 12.60
C LYS A 240 -31.80 5.34 11.68
N MET A 241 -31.31 5.66 10.48
CA MET A 241 -32.09 6.42 9.51
C MET A 241 -33.36 5.65 9.10
N LYS A 242 -34.46 6.38 8.91
CA LYS A 242 -35.78 5.76 8.59
C LYS A 242 -36.04 5.69 7.09
N SER A 243 -35.54 6.66 6.32
CA SER A 243 -35.78 6.75 4.87
C SER A 243 -34.71 5.96 4.11
N GLU A 244 -35.11 5.02 3.28
CA GLU A 244 -34.21 4.24 2.44
C GLU A 244 -33.46 5.12 1.43
N ASP A 245 -34.15 6.13 0.84
CA ASP A 245 -33.50 7.08 -0.07
C ASP A 245 -32.40 7.87 0.63
N LYS A 246 -32.68 8.37 1.84
CA LYS A 246 -31.65 9.08 2.63
C LYS A 246 -30.50 8.18 3.06
N LYS A 247 -30.74 6.90 3.35
CA LYS A 247 -29.68 5.92 3.61
C LYS A 247 -28.79 5.75 2.39
N ALA A 248 -29.39 5.58 1.22
CA ALA A 248 -28.67 5.41 -0.04
C ALA A 248 -27.84 6.65 -0.38
N ASP A 249 -28.41 7.85 -0.25
CA ASP A 249 -27.70 9.11 -0.44
C ASP A 249 -26.52 9.28 0.50
N PHE A 250 -26.73 8.94 1.79
CA PHE A 250 -25.66 9.04 2.80
C PHE A 250 -24.55 8.02 2.58
N ALA A 251 -24.89 6.78 2.25
CA ALA A 251 -23.91 5.75 1.90
C ALA A 251 -23.11 6.14 0.64
N GLY A 252 -23.79 6.64 -0.39
CA GLY A 252 -23.15 7.17 -1.59
C GLY A 252 -22.19 8.33 -1.28
N TYR A 253 -22.59 9.23 -0.38
CA TYR A 253 -21.72 10.33 0.05
C TYR A 253 -20.46 9.84 0.77
N LEU A 254 -20.58 8.88 1.68
CA LEU A 254 -19.43 8.29 2.38
C LEU A 254 -18.50 7.54 1.43
N HIS A 255 -19.06 6.86 0.43
CA HIS A 255 -18.28 6.21 -0.62
C HIS A 255 -17.50 7.23 -1.47
N ASP A 256 -18.14 8.31 -1.89
CA ASP A 256 -17.49 9.37 -2.66
C ASP A 256 -16.37 10.07 -1.87
N LEU A 257 -16.54 10.25 -0.56
CA LEU A 257 -15.46 10.72 0.34
C LEU A 257 -14.26 9.77 0.33
N ALA A 258 -14.51 8.46 0.35
CA ALA A 258 -13.45 7.47 0.31
C ALA A 258 -12.72 7.45 -1.05
N LEU A 259 -13.46 7.61 -2.16
CA LEU A 259 -12.88 7.76 -3.50
C LEU A 259 -12.06 9.05 -3.62
N LEU A 260 -12.55 10.15 -3.08
CA LEU A 260 -11.83 11.43 -3.06
C LEU A 260 -10.49 11.31 -2.32
N ASN A 261 -10.49 10.62 -1.18
CA ASN A 261 -9.28 10.36 -0.39
C ASN A 261 -8.22 9.55 -1.16
N GLN A 262 -8.64 8.77 -2.15
CA GLN A 262 -7.77 7.98 -3.03
C GLN A 262 -7.48 8.65 -4.38
N ASN A 263 -7.86 9.92 -4.57
CA ASN A 263 -7.78 10.62 -5.85
C ASN A 263 -8.51 9.91 -7.00
N MET A 264 -9.53 9.12 -6.69
CA MET A 264 -10.32 8.36 -7.65
C MET A 264 -11.60 9.08 -8.10
N LEU A 265 -12.03 10.10 -7.37
CA LEU A 265 -13.21 10.91 -7.70
C LEU A 265 -12.81 12.04 -8.63
N LYS A 266 -13.32 12.03 -9.88
CA LYS A 266 -12.89 12.96 -10.93
C LYS A 266 -14.09 13.38 -11.81
N GLY A 267 -13.88 14.44 -12.60
CA GLY A 267 -14.82 14.89 -13.63
C GLY A 267 -16.21 15.21 -13.06
N GLU A 268 -17.23 14.67 -13.70
CA GLU A 268 -18.63 14.89 -13.35
C GLU A 268 -18.97 14.41 -11.93
N GLU A 269 -18.42 13.26 -11.51
CA GLU A 269 -18.64 12.71 -10.17
C GLU A 269 -18.10 13.63 -9.09
N LEU A 270 -16.92 14.22 -9.29
CA LEU A 270 -16.34 15.20 -8.37
C LEU A 270 -17.21 16.47 -8.32
N SER A 271 -17.68 16.95 -9.44
CA SER A 271 -18.56 18.14 -9.50
C SER A 271 -19.88 17.89 -8.78
N ALA A 272 -20.48 16.74 -8.95
CA ALA A 272 -21.72 16.33 -8.27
C ALA A 272 -21.49 16.20 -6.76
N PHE A 273 -20.36 15.64 -6.35
CA PHE A 273 -19.96 15.53 -4.93
C PHE A 273 -19.80 16.91 -4.29
N ILE A 274 -19.13 17.84 -4.97
CA ILE A 274 -18.96 19.22 -4.47
C ILE A 274 -20.31 19.92 -4.31
N SER A 275 -21.20 19.81 -5.30
CA SER A 275 -22.52 20.41 -5.25
C SER A 275 -23.35 19.88 -4.07
N ARG A 276 -23.34 18.56 -3.85
CA ARG A 276 -24.01 17.92 -2.73
C ARG A 276 -23.39 18.32 -1.39
N SER A 277 -22.07 18.46 -1.32
CA SER A 277 -21.39 18.88 -0.10
C SER A 277 -21.77 20.29 0.32
N LEU A 278 -22.00 21.19 -0.63
CA LEU A 278 -22.44 22.56 -0.35
C LEU A 278 -23.86 22.63 0.24
N GLU A 279 -24.71 21.63 0.03
CA GLU A 279 -26.04 21.56 0.65
C GLU A 279 -25.97 21.31 2.17
N PHE A 280 -24.92 20.65 2.64
CA PHE A 280 -24.70 20.44 4.09
C PHE A 280 -24.17 21.67 4.83
N VAL A 281 -23.71 22.68 4.10
CA VAL A 281 -23.15 23.93 4.68
C VAL A 281 -24.22 25.03 4.79
N LYS A 282 -25.36 24.86 4.14
CA LYS A 282 -26.51 25.78 4.21
C LYS A 282 -27.32 25.52 5.48
#